data_e2c8375d947a69c2fb95321e78186aec
#
_entry.id   e2c8375d947a69c2fb95321e78186aec
#
_cell.length_a   1.000
_cell.length_b   1.000
_cell.length_c   1.000
_cell.angle_alpha   90.00
_cell.angle_beta   90.00
_cell.angle_gamma   90.00
#
_symmetry.space_group_name_H-M   'P 1'
#
loop_
_entity.id
_entity.type
_entity.pdbx_description
1 polymer ?
#
loop_
_entity_poly.entity_id
_entity_poly.type
_entity_poly.pdbx_seq_one_letter_code
_entity_poly.pdbx_strand_id
1 'polypeptide(L)'
;MKKNILFVNACVRPQSRTLRLARRLLEKLDGEITELNLENEALQPLTKDSLARREALLQAGALDDPMLRYARQFAAADELVIAASYWDLSFPAALKTYLEHISVVGVTFRYNELDQPVGLCRAKRLWYVMTAGGPILPPNHGLAYVKDLVQTFYGIETVRCISAEGLDLRGADPEEILSKAMKEIDRAAL
;
A
#
# COMPACT_ATOMS: atom_id res chain seq x y z
N MET A 1 -18.82 13.46 7.63
CA MET A 1 -17.36 13.70 7.74
C MET A 1 -16.71 13.27 6.43
N LYS A 2 -15.71 14.00 5.96
CA LYS A 2 -14.94 13.56 4.80
C LYS A 2 -14.19 12.25 5.14
N LYS A 3 -14.04 11.36 4.15
CA LYS A 3 -13.25 10.14 4.31
C LYS A 3 -11.79 10.48 4.57
N ASN A 4 -11.13 9.73 5.44
CA ASN A 4 -9.68 9.78 5.61
C ASN A 4 -9.02 8.77 4.65
N ILE A 5 -8.28 9.28 3.67
CA ILE A 5 -7.58 8.48 2.67
C ILE A 5 -6.09 8.45 3.03
N LEU A 6 -5.56 7.27 3.33
CA LEU A 6 -4.13 7.11 3.51
C LEU A 6 -3.48 6.75 2.17
N PHE A 7 -2.59 7.63 1.72
CA PHE A 7 -1.77 7.42 0.54
C PHE A 7 -0.35 6.99 0.93
N VAL A 8 -0.03 5.72 0.76
CA VAL A 8 1.31 5.15 0.97
C VAL A 8 2.10 5.26 -0.32
N ASN A 9 3.06 6.16 -0.35
CA ASN A 9 3.93 6.41 -1.49
C ASN A 9 5.25 5.66 -1.31
N ALA A 10 5.43 4.55 -2.04
CA ALA A 10 6.67 3.77 -2.10
C ALA A 10 7.49 4.06 -3.37
N CYS A 11 7.26 5.20 -4.02
CA CYS A 11 7.97 5.60 -5.23
C CYS A 11 9.27 6.32 -4.86
N VAL A 12 10.41 5.73 -5.20
CA VAL A 12 11.75 6.24 -4.84
C VAL A 12 12.23 7.35 -5.80
N ARG A 13 11.80 7.30 -7.07
CA ARG A 13 12.31 8.27 -8.08
C ARG A 13 11.52 9.57 -8.01
N PRO A 14 12.18 10.75 -8.02
CA PRO A 14 11.49 12.06 -8.04
C PRO A 14 10.50 12.21 -9.21
N GLN A 15 10.85 11.64 -10.37
CA GLN A 15 10.03 11.66 -11.58
C GLN A 15 9.30 10.33 -11.80
N SER A 16 8.77 9.73 -10.73
CA SER A 16 8.11 8.43 -10.80
C SER A 16 6.84 8.50 -11.66
N ARG A 17 6.79 7.65 -12.69
CA ARG A 17 5.59 7.45 -13.52
C ARG A 17 4.44 6.85 -12.70
N THR A 18 4.76 5.97 -11.75
CA THR A 18 3.79 5.39 -10.80
C THR A 18 3.17 6.49 -9.94
N LEU A 19 3.99 7.41 -9.44
CA LEU A 19 3.50 8.54 -8.63
C LEU A 19 2.58 9.46 -9.44
N ARG A 20 2.91 9.74 -10.70
CA ARG A 20 2.05 10.53 -11.60
C ARG A 20 0.66 9.89 -11.76
N LEU A 21 0.64 8.57 -11.95
CA LEU A 21 -0.61 7.81 -12.08
C LEU A 21 -1.41 7.81 -10.77
N ALA A 22 -0.74 7.64 -9.63
CA ALA A 22 -1.37 7.71 -8.32
C ALA A 22 -1.95 9.10 -8.01
N ARG A 23 -1.23 10.17 -8.34
CA ARG A 23 -1.74 11.55 -8.19
C ARG A 23 -3.04 11.75 -8.98
N ARG A 24 -3.12 11.24 -10.22
CA ARG A 24 -4.35 11.30 -11.00
C ARG A 24 -5.51 10.57 -10.34
N LEU A 25 -5.27 9.42 -9.74
CA LEU A 25 -6.29 8.71 -8.97
C LEU A 25 -6.74 9.53 -7.75
N LEU A 26 -5.79 10.08 -6.97
CA LEU A 26 -6.08 10.85 -5.77
C LEU A 26 -6.94 12.09 -6.04
N GLU A 27 -6.76 12.76 -7.20
CA GLU A 27 -7.60 13.87 -7.64
C GLU A 27 -9.08 13.50 -7.82
N LYS A 28 -9.37 12.22 -8.03
CA LYS A 28 -10.72 11.70 -8.26
C LYS A 28 -11.39 11.15 -7.00
N LEU A 29 -10.62 10.90 -5.96
CA LEU A 29 -11.15 10.37 -4.71
C LEU A 29 -11.69 11.51 -3.85
N ASP A 30 -12.89 11.31 -3.27
CA ASP A 30 -13.50 12.27 -2.36
C ASP A 30 -13.09 11.97 -0.91
N GLY A 31 -12.17 12.76 -0.37
CA GLY A 31 -11.69 12.62 0.99
C GLY A 31 -10.55 13.57 1.35
N GLU A 32 -10.10 13.48 2.58
CA GLU A 32 -8.88 14.11 3.06
C GLU A 32 -7.71 13.15 2.88
N ILE A 33 -6.71 13.56 2.11
CA ILE A 33 -5.57 12.71 1.77
C ILE A 33 -4.43 12.99 2.73
N THR A 34 -4.01 11.95 3.44
CA THR A 34 -2.76 11.94 4.20
C THR A 34 -1.73 11.12 3.44
N GLU A 35 -0.70 11.77 2.92
CA GLU A 35 0.42 11.09 2.26
C GLU A 35 1.47 10.63 3.27
N LEU A 36 1.85 9.37 3.19
CA LEU A 36 2.99 8.76 3.84
C LEU A 36 4.02 8.41 2.75
N ASN A 37 5.02 9.26 2.57
CA ASN A 37 6.13 9.00 1.65
C ASN A 37 7.20 8.18 2.36
N LEU A 38 7.32 6.90 1.99
CA LEU A 38 8.23 5.96 2.66
C LEU A 38 9.72 6.33 2.54
N GLU A 39 10.11 7.11 1.54
CA GLU A 39 11.48 7.60 1.41
C GLU A 39 11.84 8.61 2.50
N ASN A 40 10.86 9.38 2.98
CA ASN A 40 11.04 10.35 4.05
C ASN A 40 10.91 9.75 5.45
N GLU A 41 10.52 8.48 5.54
CA GLU A 41 10.34 7.79 6.80
C GLU A 41 11.62 7.02 7.18
N ALA A 42 12.03 7.14 8.43
CA ALA A 42 13.18 6.39 8.95
C ALA A 42 12.84 4.91 9.22
N LEU A 43 12.11 4.27 8.27
CA LEU A 43 11.73 2.87 8.39
C LEU A 43 12.95 1.97 8.21
N GLN A 44 13.19 1.12 9.20
CA GLN A 44 14.20 0.08 9.14
C GLN A 44 13.55 -1.30 9.19
N PRO A 45 14.13 -2.32 8.54
CA PRO A 45 13.68 -3.69 8.71
C PRO A 45 13.62 -4.06 10.20
N LEU A 46 12.65 -4.90 10.56
CA LEU A 46 12.53 -5.36 11.94
C LEU A 46 13.77 -6.18 12.34
N THR A 47 14.37 -5.78 13.44
CA THR A 47 15.49 -6.48 14.07
C THR A 47 15.00 -7.29 15.27
N LYS A 48 15.89 -8.15 15.82
CA LYS A 48 15.59 -8.86 17.07
C LYS A 48 15.12 -7.92 18.19
N ASP A 49 15.82 -6.79 18.34
CA ASP A 49 15.55 -5.85 19.43
C ASP A 49 14.25 -5.06 19.21
N SER A 50 14.01 -4.59 17.96
CA SER A 50 12.76 -3.90 17.64
C SER A 50 11.56 -4.83 17.74
N LEU A 51 11.71 -6.10 17.37
CA LEU A 51 10.66 -7.10 17.50
C LEU A 51 10.34 -7.38 18.98
N ALA A 52 11.36 -7.61 19.82
CA ALA A 52 11.20 -7.80 21.25
C ALA A 52 10.53 -6.59 21.92
N ARG A 53 10.92 -5.36 21.54
CA ARG A 53 10.26 -4.14 22.02
C ARG A 53 8.80 -4.10 21.61
N ARG A 54 8.47 -4.41 20.36
CA ARG A 54 7.09 -4.47 19.86
C ARG A 54 6.26 -5.47 20.67
N GLU A 55 6.78 -6.66 20.92
CA GLU A 55 6.12 -7.69 21.73
C GLU A 55 5.84 -7.21 23.16
N ALA A 56 6.83 -6.57 23.80
CA ALA A 56 6.66 -6.01 25.14
C ALA A 56 5.56 -4.94 25.18
N LEU A 57 5.47 -4.07 24.17
CA LEU A 57 4.41 -3.07 24.06
C LEU A 57 3.02 -3.71 23.93
N LEU A 58 2.91 -4.76 23.09
CA LEU A 58 1.65 -5.48 22.92
C LEU A 58 1.21 -6.19 24.19
N GLN A 59 2.14 -6.84 24.92
CA GLN A 59 1.86 -7.46 26.21
C GLN A 59 1.42 -6.46 27.28
N ALA A 60 1.99 -5.25 27.26
CA ALA A 60 1.63 -4.16 28.16
C ALA A 60 0.33 -3.43 27.76
N GLY A 61 -0.26 -3.75 26.61
CA GLY A 61 -1.42 -3.02 26.07
C GLY A 61 -1.09 -1.58 25.64
N ALA A 62 0.19 -1.23 25.48
CA ALA A 62 0.67 0.11 25.13
C ALA A 62 0.52 0.39 23.62
N LEU A 63 -0.70 0.29 23.10
CA LEU A 63 -0.98 0.40 21.67
C LEU A 63 -0.76 1.81 21.12
N ASP A 64 -0.67 2.84 21.97
CA ASP A 64 -0.44 4.22 21.58
C ASP A 64 1.04 4.59 21.41
N ASP A 65 1.97 3.65 21.71
CA ASP A 65 3.42 3.91 21.54
C ASP A 65 3.73 4.36 20.09
N PRO A 66 4.62 5.36 19.92
CA PRO A 66 5.02 5.85 18.58
C PRO A 66 5.55 4.76 17.64
N MET A 67 6.10 3.68 18.16
CA MET A 67 6.56 2.54 17.37
C MET A 67 5.43 1.91 16.54
N LEU A 68 4.19 1.96 17.03
CA LEU A 68 3.02 1.38 16.40
C LEU A 68 2.23 2.39 15.54
N ARG A 69 2.76 3.62 15.33
CA ARG A 69 2.06 4.69 14.64
C ARG A 69 1.58 4.31 13.23
N TYR A 70 2.41 3.58 12.46
CA TYR A 70 2.06 3.17 11.10
C TYR A 70 0.88 2.18 11.08
N ALA A 71 0.88 1.22 12.00
CA ALA A 71 -0.21 0.27 12.13
C ALA A 71 -1.53 0.96 12.49
N ARG A 72 -1.50 1.90 13.45
CA ARG A 72 -2.68 2.68 13.83
C ARG A 72 -3.17 3.57 12.68
N GLN A 73 -2.27 4.26 11.99
CA GLN A 73 -2.62 5.10 10.85
C GLN A 73 -3.29 4.29 9.74
N PHE A 74 -2.72 3.12 9.42
CA PHE A 74 -3.26 2.21 8.42
C PHE A 74 -4.65 1.68 8.82
N ALA A 75 -4.79 1.23 10.07
CA ALA A 75 -6.04 0.69 10.58
C ALA A 75 -7.18 1.73 10.65
N ALA A 76 -6.84 3.00 10.90
CA ALA A 76 -7.80 4.10 11.04
C ALA A 76 -8.25 4.73 9.71
N ALA A 77 -7.57 4.44 8.61
CA ALA A 77 -7.95 4.98 7.30
C ALA A 77 -9.29 4.41 6.80
N ASP A 78 -10.11 5.25 6.16
CA ASP A 78 -11.37 4.83 5.55
C ASP A 78 -11.16 4.25 4.15
N GLU A 79 -10.11 4.68 3.48
CA GLU A 79 -9.70 4.20 2.15
C GLU A 79 -8.17 4.24 2.03
N LEU A 80 -7.60 3.32 1.26
CA LEU A 80 -6.16 3.13 1.12
C LEU A 80 -5.72 3.24 -0.33
N VAL A 81 -4.63 3.94 -0.55
CA VAL A 81 -3.94 4.00 -1.84
C VAL A 81 -2.47 3.64 -1.62
N ILE A 82 -1.96 2.64 -2.32
CA ILE A 82 -0.54 2.28 -2.31
C ILE A 82 0.01 2.49 -3.73
N ALA A 83 1.04 3.31 -3.86
CA ALA A 83 1.77 3.48 -5.10
C ALA A 83 3.16 2.85 -5.00
N ALA A 84 3.44 1.85 -5.82
CA ALA A 84 4.71 1.14 -5.83
C ALA A 84 5.12 0.77 -7.26
N SER A 85 6.33 1.14 -7.68
CA SER A 85 6.87 0.72 -8.96
C SER A 85 7.08 -0.80 -8.98
N TYR A 86 6.81 -1.43 -10.13
CA TYR A 86 7.04 -2.86 -10.30
C TYR A 86 8.54 -3.10 -10.58
N TRP A 87 9.24 -3.60 -9.59
CA TRP A 87 10.68 -3.90 -9.65
C TRP A 87 10.92 -5.37 -9.33
N ASP A 88 11.75 -6.01 -10.11
CA ASP A 88 12.24 -7.38 -9.85
C ASP A 88 11.09 -8.35 -9.55
N LEU A 89 10.04 -8.29 -10.37
CA LEU A 89 8.79 -9.07 -10.27
C LEU A 89 7.92 -8.72 -9.04
N SER A 90 8.24 -7.66 -8.29
CA SER A 90 7.57 -7.28 -7.05
C SER A 90 7.49 -5.74 -6.90
N PHE A 91 7.77 -5.23 -5.72
CA PHE A 91 7.75 -3.82 -5.34
C PHE A 91 9.01 -3.44 -4.54
N PRO A 92 9.32 -2.12 -4.36
CA PRO A 92 10.50 -1.68 -3.61
C PRO A 92 10.52 -2.22 -2.17
N ALA A 93 11.72 -2.53 -1.66
CA ALA A 93 11.93 -3.08 -0.32
C ALA A 93 11.31 -2.20 0.80
N ALA A 94 11.28 -0.88 0.61
CA ALA A 94 10.65 0.03 1.56
C ALA A 94 9.16 -0.30 1.81
N LEU A 95 8.42 -0.73 0.76
CA LEU A 95 7.04 -1.16 0.94
C LEU A 95 6.97 -2.45 1.75
N LYS A 96 7.88 -3.42 1.53
CA LYS A 96 7.90 -4.64 2.34
C LYS A 96 8.15 -4.33 3.82
N THR A 97 9.13 -3.48 4.09
CA THR A 97 9.42 -3.00 5.45
C THR A 97 8.19 -2.34 6.08
N TYR A 98 7.52 -1.45 5.35
CA TYR A 98 6.28 -0.82 5.83
C TYR A 98 5.19 -1.86 6.16
N LEU A 99 4.96 -2.83 5.27
CA LEU A 99 3.98 -3.90 5.49
C LEU A 99 4.28 -4.74 6.73
N GLU A 100 5.55 -4.97 7.06
CA GLU A 100 5.97 -5.64 8.30
C GLU A 100 5.69 -4.78 9.53
N HIS A 101 5.88 -3.47 9.45
CA HIS A 101 5.58 -2.53 10.54
C HIS A 101 4.09 -2.39 10.82
N ILE A 102 3.23 -2.52 9.81
CA ILE A 102 1.78 -2.42 10.02
C ILE A 102 1.13 -3.77 10.40
N SER A 103 1.83 -4.89 10.22
CA SER A 103 1.33 -6.22 10.61
C SER A 103 1.44 -6.41 12.13
N VAL A 104 0.44 -5.87 12.85
CA VAL A 104 0.45 -5.83 14.32
C VAL A 104 -0.84 -6.42 14.88
N VAL A 105 -0.69 -7.50 15.65
CA VAL A 105 -1.81 -8.14 16.36
C VAL A 105 -2.42 -7.17 17.37
N GLY A 106 -3.74 -7.09 17.39
CA GLY A 106 -4.49 -6.16 18.25
C GLY A 106 -4.64 -4.75 17.66
N VAL A 107 -3.98 -4.43 16.51
CA VAL A 107 -4.11 -3.13 15.84
C VAL A 107 -4.69 -3.27 14.44
N THR A 108 -4.06 -4.02 13.55
CA THR A 108 -4.53 -4.23 12.17
C THR A 108 -5.31 -5.52 12.00
N PHE A 109 -5.07 -6.50 12.84
CA PHE A 109 -5.81 -7.77 12.87
C PHE A 109 -5.71 -8.42 14.26
N ARG A 110 -6.52 -9.45 14.48
CA ARG A 110 -6.45 -10.34 15.64
C ARG A 110 -6.74 -11.78 15.21
N TYR A 111 -6.49 -12.72 16.09
CA TYR A 111 -6.97 -14.10 15.90
C TYR A 111 -8.27 -14.31 16.69
N ASN A 112 -9.20 -15.08 16.11
CA ASN A 112 -10.41 -15.53 16.79
C ASN A 112 -10.13 -16.82 17.61
N GLU A 113 -11.17 -17.39 18.21
CA GLU A 113 -11.10 -18.62 19.02
C GLU A 113 -10.70 -19.88 18.20
N LEU A 114 -10.73 -19.81 16.87
CA LEU A 114 -10.32 -20.87 15.96
C LEU A 114 -8.95 -20.58 15.32
N ASP A 115 -8.17 -19.69 15.90
CA ASP A 115 -6.86 -19.23 15.38
C ASP A 115 -6.91 -18.65 13.95
N GLN A 116 -8.08 -18.16 13.52
CA GLN A 116 -8.24 -17.54 12.21
C GLN A 116 -8.03 -16.03 12.31
N PRO A 117 -7.36 -15.40 11.33
CA PRO A 117 -7.17 -13.96 11.33
C PRO A 117 -8.49 -13.23 11.08
N VAL A 118 -8.71 -12.17 11.85
CA VAL A 118 -9.84 -11.25 11.72
C VAL A 118 -9.31 -9.84 11.61
N GLY A 119 -9.60 -9.17 10.50
CA GLY A 119 -9.13 -7.82 10.24
C GLY A 119 -9.78 -6.78 11.14
N LEU A 120 -9.01 -5.80 11.54
CA LEU A 120 -9.42 -4.68 12.38
C LEU A 120 -9.37 -3.33 11.66
N CYS A 121 -8.93 -3.31 10.38
CA CYS A 121 -8.86 -2.09 9.61
C CYS A 121 -10.25 -1.61 9.19
N ARG A 122 -10.44 -0.28 9.20
CA ARG A 122 -11.70 0.37 8.80
C ARG A 122 -11.93 0.31 7.30
N ALA A 123 -10.85 0.51 6.53
CA ALA A 123 -10.91 0.48 5.07
C ALA A 123 -11.45 -0.87 4.56
N LYS A 124 -12.36 -0.80 3.59
CA LYS A 124 -12.85 -1.98 2.87
C LYS A 124 -12.32 -2.05 1.45
N ARG A 125 -11.65 -0.98 1.00
CA ARG A 125 -11.07 -0.87 -0.33
C ARG A 125 -9.63 -0.37 -0.27
N LEU A 126 -8.79 -0.97 -1.13
CA LEU A 126 -7.42 -0.56 -1.38
C LEU A 126 -7.20 -0.41 -2.88
N TRP A 127 -6.62 0.71 -3.28
CA TRP A 127 -6.10 0.96 -4.60
C TRP A 127 -4.60 0.66 -4.64
N TYR A 128 -4.18 -0.23 -5.53
CA TYR A 128 -2.79 -0.51 -5.78
C TYR A 128 -2.39 0.06 -7.14
N VAL A 129 -1.51 1.06 -7.13
CA VAL A 129 -1.05 1.75 -8.34
C VAL A 129 0.37 1.33 -8.65
N MET A 130 0.62 0.84 -9.86
CA MET A 130 1.96 0.40 -10.27
C MET A 130 2.26 0.73 -11.71
N THR A 131 3.56 0.83 -12.02
CA THR A 131 4.04 0.90 -13.41
C THR A 131 5.26 0.02 -13.59
N ALA A 132 5.42 -0.54 -14.79
CA ALA A 132 6.54 -1.40 -15.15
C ALA A 132 7.18 -0.96 -16.47
N GLY A 133 8.49 -1.08 -16.56
CA GLY A 133 9.24 -0.85 -17.82
C GLY A 133 8.94 -1.92 -18.88
N GLY A 134 8.87 -3.17 -18.46
CA GLY A 134 8.49 -4.31 -19.31
C GLY A 134 7.03 -4.75 -19.11
N PRO A 135 6.63 -5.89 -19.69
CA PRO A 135 5.32 -6.48 -19.46
C PRO A 135 5.26 -7.09 -18.05
N ILE A 136 4.09 -7.00 -17.43
CA ILE A 136 3.81 -7.63 -16.14
C ILE A 136 3.21 -9.01 -16.43
N LEU A 137 4.05 -10.02 -16.34
CA LEU A 137 3.63 -11.41 -16.59
C LEU A 137 3.04 -12.02 -15.30
N PRO A 138 2.02 -12.89 -15.43
CA PRO A 138 1.53 -13.68 -14.29
C PRO A 138 2.57 -14.69 -13.80
N PRO A 139 2.65 -14.94 -12.47
CA PRO A 139 1.95 -14.22 -11.43
C PRO A 139 2.59 -12.85 -11.15
N ASN A 140 1.75 -11.81 -10.96
CA ASN A 140 2.22 -10.51 -10.48
C ASN A 140 2.46 -10.58 -8.97
N HIS A 141 3.68 -10.90 -8.56
CA HIS A 141 4.01 -11.09 -7.15
C HIS A 141 3.84 -9.84 -6.30
N GLY A 142 3.97 -8.65 -6.89
CA GLY A 142 3.73 -7.40 -6.16
C GLY A 142 2.26 -7.24 -5.76
N LEU A 143 1.36 -7.25 -6.74
CA LEU A 143 -0.09 -7.12 -6.51
C LEU A 143 -0.64 -8.32 -5.73
N ALA A 144 -0.29 -9.55 -6.12
CA ALA A 144 -0.80 -10.75 -5.48
C ALA A 144 -0.44 -10.77 -3.99
N TYR A 145 0.82 -10.49 -3.66
CA TYR A 145 1.27 -10.43 -2.26
C TYR A 145 0.46 -9.41 -1.44
N VAL A 146 0.32 -8.16 -1.94
CA VAL A 146 -0.44 -7.13 -1.22
C VAL A 146 -1.90 -7.53 -1.07
N LYS A 147 -2.51 -8.05 -2.14
CA LYS A 147 -3.90 -8.50 -2.12
C LYS A 147 -4.13 -9.61 -1.10
N ASP A 148 -3.30 -10.65 -1.12
CA ASP A 148 -3.42 -11.79 -0.20
C ASP A 148 -3.23 -11.33 1.25
N LEU A 149 -2.23 -10.46 1.52
CA LEU A 149 -1.96 -9.95 2.84
C LEU A 149 -3.16 -9.14 3.40
N VAL A 150 -3.67 -8.18 2.63
CA VAL A 150 -4.71 -7.27 3.13
C VAL A 150 -6.08 -7.95 3.24
N GLN A 151 -6.37 -8.91 2.36
CA GLN A 151 -7.62 -9.68 2.42
C GLN A 151 -7.58 -10.71 3.55
N THR A 152 -6.45 -11.41 3.73
CA THR A 152 -6.33 -12.45 4.75
C THR A 152 -6.28 -11.86 6.16
N PHE A 153 -5.49 -10.79 6.37
CA PHE A 153 -5.23 -10.30 7.71
C PHE A 153 -5.98 -9.02 8.06
N TYR A 154 -6.12 -8.06 7.14
CA TYR A 154 -6.58 -6.71 7.53
C TYR A 154 -8.07 -6.48 7.31
N GLY A 155 -8.78 -7.43 6.68
CA GLY A 155 -10.22 -7.35 6.43
C GLY A 155 -10.58 -6.37 5.32
N ILE A 156 -9.64 -6.12 4.38
CA ILE A 156 -9.87 -5.28 3.22
C ILE A 156 -10.43 -6.15 2.08
N GLU A 157 -11.69 -5.98 1.77
CA GLU A 157 -12.44 -6.87 0.87
C GLU A 157 -12.08 -6.66 -0.61
N THR A 158 -11.87 -5.40 -1.00
CA THR A 158 -11.66 -5.04 -2.40
C THR A 158 -10.26 -4.46 -2.62
N VAL A 159 -9.49 -5.10 -3.49
CA VAL A 159 -8.23 -4.54 -4.01
C VAL A 159 -8.41 -4.26 -5.50
N ARG A 160 -8.27 -2.99 -5.88
CA ARG A 160 -8.29 -2.55 -7.28
C ARG A 160 -6.90 -2.15 -7.72
N CYS A 161 -6.49 -2.63 -8.88
CA CYS A 161 -5.19 -2.31 -9.46
C CYS A 161 -5.34 -1.31 -10.59
N ILE A 162 -4.47 -0.31 -10.59
CA ILE A 162 -4.23 0.59 -11.72
C ILE A 162 -2.80 0.38 -12.15
N SER A 163 -2.58 0.02 -13.40
CA SER A 163 -1.24 -0.26 -13.92
C SER A 163 -0.99 0.37 -15.28
N ALA A 164 0.28 0.65 -15.55
CA ALA A 164 0.78 0.92 -16.89
C ALA A 164 2.09 0.14 -17.08
N GLU A 165 2.19 -0.62 -18.13
CA GLU A 165 3.30 -1.53 -18.41
C GLU A 165 3.90 -1.32 -19.79
N GLY A 166 5.10 -1.88 -20.01
CA GLY A 166 5.79 -1.72 -21.29
C GLY A 166 6.42 -0.35 -21.52
N LEU A 167 6.59 0.45 -20.47
CA LEU A 167 7.02 1.85 -20.56
C LEU A 167 8.46 2.04 -21.04
N ASP A 168 9.30 1.01 -20.99
CA ASP A 168 10.69 1.05 -21.44
C ASP A 168 10.96 0.08 -22.62
N LEU A 169 9.90 -0.45 -23.24
CA LEU A 169 10.05 -1.30 -24.43
C LEU A 169 10.56 -0.47 -25.61
N ARG A 170 11.34 -1.13 -26.47
CA ARG A 170 11.86 -0.48 -27.68
C ARG A 170 10.72 0.01 -28.57
N GLY A 171 10.69 1.30 -28.88
CA GLY A 171 9.66 1.94 -29.69
C GLY A 171 8.37 2.29 -28.95
N ALA A 172 8.30 2.07 -27.64
CA ALA A 172 7.19 2.53 -26.84
C ALA A 172 7.21 4.07 -26.67
N ASP A 173 6.03 4.65 -26.60
CA ASP A 173 5.84 6.04 -26.12
C ASP A 173 5.29 5.99 -24.69
N PRO A 174 6.13 6.25 -23.68
CA PRO A 174 5.69 6.20 -22.28
C PRO A 174 4.58 7.20 -21.95
N GLU A 175 4.57 8.35 -22.61
CA GLU A 175 3.55 9.38 -22.34
C GLU A 175 2.18 8.96 -22.93
N GLU A 176 2.17 8.33 -24.09
CA GLU A 176 0.94 7.77 -24.65
C GLU A 176 0.37 6.66 -23.76
N ILE A 177 1.23 5.74 -23.27
CA ILE A 177 0.83 4.64 -22.39
C ILE A 177 0.26 5.19 -21.07
N LEU A 178 0.94 6.14 -20.43
CA LEU A 178 0.45 6.77 -19.21
C LEU A 178 -0.86 7.55 -19.44
N SER A 179 -0.98 8.26 -20.56
CA SER A 179 -2.21 8.97 -20.91
C SER A 179 -3.40 8.02 -21.05
N LYS A 180 -3.20 6.84 -21.63
CA LYS A 180 -4.25 5.80 -21.72
C LYS A 180 -4.69 5.34 -20.32
N ALA A 181 -3.73 5.01 -19.43
CA ALA A 181 -4.04 4.60 -18.06
C ALA A 181 -4.74 5.72 -17.26
N MET A 182 -4.36 6.98 -17.43
CA MET A 182 -5.03 8.12 -16.80
C MET A 182 -6.48 8.28 -17.29
N LYS A 183 -6.74 8.08 -18.60
CA LYS A 183 -8.10 8.11 -19.16
C LYS A 183 -8.97 6.98 -18.58
N GLU A 184 -8.40 5.84 -18.27
CA GLU A 184 -9.13 4.74 -17.59
C GLU A 184 -9.53 5.14 -16.17
N ILE A 185 -8.63 5.80 -15.42
CA ILE A 185 -8.96 6.39 -14.12
C ILE A 185 -10.12 7.39 -14.26
N ASP A 186 -10.08 8.25 -15.28
CA ASP A 186 -11.10 9.28 -15.50
C ASP A 186 -12.49 8.71 -15.77
N ARG A 187 -12.56 7.54 -16.38
CA ARG A 187 -13.80 6.84 -16.74
C ARG A 187 -14.30 5.91 -15.63
N ALA A 188 -13.42 5.55 -14.69
CA ALA A 188 -13.79 4.64 -13.63
C ALA A 188 -14.83 5.27 -12.69
N ALA A 189 -15.86 4.52 -12.34
CA ALA A 189 -16.72 4.82 -11.22
C ALA A 189 -15.95 4.47 -9.93
N LEU A 190 -15.50 5.47 -9.18
CA LEU A 190 -14.65 5.35 -8.01
C LEU A 190 -15.48 5.28 -6.71
#